data_e3b8360b729f4178fbb1b2191cbe2b3d
#
_entry.id   e3b8360b729f4178fbb1b2191cbe2b3d
#
_cell.length_a   1.000
_cell.length_b   1.000
_cell.length_c   1.000
_cell.angle_alpha   90.00
_cell.angle_beta   90.00
_cell.angle_gamma   90.00
#
_symmetry.space_group_name_H-M   'P 1'
#
loop_
_entity.id
_entity.type
_entity.pdbx_description
1 polymer ?
#
loop_
_entity_poly.entity_id
_entity_poly.type
_entity_poly.pdbx_seq_one_letter_code
_entity_poly.pdbx_strand_id
1 'polypeptide(L)'
;MKNNGIENKKALKAYSALWAVIAAAYGLWMSVFMSWDQYPYLSVQGYENLPKEEFIAKFDGMLQTPLFPNAASFWVWTAVSTVILLLYCVFVKKILFAKELTKGVTAFCVINLIAGFVFITYYGFLSYPEQFGNILTDITASMLGLKYPWRFKLWGVLASASIYTNTLYMYRKNNYFGKAGIIIASLGCAAIFVTINVPSAGLDLIPTPHCIAHWSTALIFAFLGAAGIIIFLVHKFRQRDKKYMAATVIFAAILALMLVLLVTVGKSAFIENLPMWVAYILLFMINFTPFFDKKEQREAVMQK
;
A
#
# COMPACT_ATOMS: atom_id res chain seq x y z
N MET A 1 7.51 -14.27 -30.15
CA MET A 1 6.50 -14.98 -29.35
C MET A 1 5.22 -14.14 -29.36
N LYS A 2 4.13 -14.64 -29.96
CA LYS A 2 2.83 -13.95 -29.93
C LYS A 2 2.37 -13.85 -28.47
N ASN A 3 2.34 -12.64 -27.94
CA ASN A 3 1.77 -12.35 -26.63
C ASN A 3 0.26 -12.56 -26.72
N ASN A 4 -0.18 -13.75 -26.35
CA ASN A 4 -1.60 -14.01 -26.15
C ASN A 4 -2.03 -13.21 -24.92
N GLY A 5 -2.41 -11.94 -25.14
CA GLY A 5 -3.18 -11.20 -24.16
C GLY A 5 -4.36 -12.06 -23.78
N ILE A 6 -4.70 -12.09 -22.49
CA ILE A 6 -5.83 -12.91 -22.03
C ILE A 6 -7.10 -12.35 -22.69
N GLU A 7 -7.44 -12.84 -23.87
CA GLU A 7 -8.77 -12.62 -24.48
C GLU A 7 -9.87 -13.38 -23.73
N ASN A 8 -9.67 -13.62 -22.44
CA ASN A 8 -10.64 -14.32 -21.63
C ASN A 8 -11.66 -13.33 -21.07
N LYS A 9 -12.70 -13.05 -21.85
CA LYS A 9 -13.85 -12.22 -21.41
C LYS A 9 -14.40 -12.64 -20.05
N LYS A 10 -14.32 -13.93 -19.67
CA LYS A 10 -14.74 -14.44 -18.35
C LYS A 10 -13.80 -13.92 -17.25
N ALA A 11 -12.49 -13.99 -17.43
CA ALA A 11 -11.52 -13.48 -16.45
C ALA A 11 -11.64 -11.96 -16.26
N LEU A 12 -11.86 -11.21 -17.33
CA LEU A 12 -12.09 -9.77 -17.28
C LEU A 12 -13.38 -9.43 -16.50
N LYS A 13 -14.49 -10.16 -16.77
CA LYS A 13 -15.76 -9.98 -16.04
C LYS A 13 -15.57 -10.32 -14.55
N ALA A 14 -14.92 -11.45 -14.23
CA ALA A 14 -14.66 -11.85 -12.86
C ALA A 14 -13.80 -10.82 -12.12
N TYR A 15 -12.79 -10.28 -12.78
CA TYR A 15 -11.94 -9.24 -12.21
C TYR A 15 -12.69 -7.92 -11.98
N SER A 16 -13.52 -7.51 -12.94
CA SER A 16 -14.36 -6.31 -12.76
C SER A 16 -15.37 -6.49 -11.63
N ALA A 17 -15.96 -7.70 -11.51
CA ALA A 17 -16.85 -8.03 -10.40
C ALA A 17 -16.12 -8.00 -9.04
N LEU A 18 -14.89 -8.52 -8.96
CA LEU A 18 -14.08 -8.45 -7.74
C LEU A 18 -13.92 -6.99 -7.25
N TRP A 19 -13.56 -6.07 -8.15
CA TRP A 19 -13.38 -4.66 -7.77
C TRP A 19 -14.69 -3.95 -7.44
N ALA A 20 -15.77 -4.30 -8.12
CA ALA A 20 -17.10 -3.80 -7.76
C ALA A 20 -17.51 -4.27 -6.35
N VAL A 21 -17.26 -5.54 -6.02
CA VAL A 21 -17.51 -6.07 -4.66
C VAL A 21 -16.63 -5.41 -3.62
N ILE A 22 -15.31 -5.22 -3.90
CA ILE A 22 -14.38 -4.54 -3.00
C ILE A 22 -14.86 -3.10 -2.74
N ALA A 23 -15.20 -2.34 -3.78
CA ALA A 23 -15.65 -0.97 -3.65
C ALA A 23 -16.99 -0.86 -2.90
N ALA A 24 -17.94 -1.75 -3.19
CA ALA A 24 -19.20 -1.81 -2.49
C ALA A 24 -19.04 -2.19 -1.02
N ALA A 25 -18.21 -3.20 -0.73
CA ALA A 25 -17.90 -3.62 0.63
C ALA A 25 -17.22 -2.49 1.44
N TYR A 26 -16.27 -1.77 0.82
CA TYR A 26 -15.64 -0.60 1.44
C TYR A 26 -16.67 0.51 1.72
N GLY A 27 -17.48 0.88 0.75
CA GLY A 27 -18.50 1.91 0.91
C GLY A 27 -19.54 1.54 1.99
N LEU A 28 -20.00 0.28 2.00
CA LEU A 28 -20.92 -0.23 3.01
C LEU A 28 -20.27 -0.23 4.40
N TRP A 29 -19.02 -0.70 4.50
CA TRP A 29 -18.29 -0.75 5.76
C TRP A 29 -18.11 0.65 6.36
N MET A 30 -17.69 1.64 5.55
CA MET A 30 -17.59 3.03 5.97
C MET A 30 -18.95 3.61 6.39
N SER A 31 -20.02 3.27 5.69
CA SER A 31 -21.36 3.80 5.98
C SER A 31 -22.00 3.22 7.24
N VAL A 32 -21.76 1.93 7.52
CA VAL A 32 -22.43 1.21 8.61
C VAL A 32 -21.57 1.18 9.88
N PHE A 33 -20.28 0.94 9.74
CA PHE A 33 -19.39 0.69 10.88
C PHE A 33 -18.54 1.90 11.29
N MET A 34 -18.42 2.91 10.41
CA MET A 34 -17.60 4.09 10.62
C MET A 34 -18.44 5.35 10.48
N SER A 35 -19.37 5.56 11.40
CA SER A 35 -20.16 6.78 11.41
C SER A 35 -19.30 7.99 11.77
N TRP A 36 -19.57 9.12 11.12
CA TRP A 36 -18.83 10.36 11.28
C TRP A 36 -18.80 10.88 12.72
N ASP A 37 -19.87 10.75 13.44
CA ASP A 37 -20.05 11.23 14.82
C ASP A 37 -19.08 10.59 15.81
N GLN A 38 -18.55 9.43 15.50
CA GLN A 38 -17.55 8.75 16.33
C GLN A 38 -16.13 9.25 16.09
N TYR A 39 -15.83 9.93 14.99
CA TYR A 39 -14.48 10.34 14.62
C TYR A 39 -13.82 11.35 15.56
N PRO A 40 -14.50 12.39 16.07
CA PRO A 40 -13.89 13.34 17.00
C PRO A 40 -13.40 12.69 18.30
N TYR A 41 -14.08 11.65 18.74
CA TYR A 41 -13.75 10.93 19.97
C TYR A 41 -12.65 9.88 19.77
N LEU A 42 -12.52 9.36 18.59
CA LEU A 42 -11.59 8.26 18.27
C LEU A 42 -10.14 8.69 18.24
N SER A 43 -9.86 9.93 17.86
CA SER A 43 -8.51 10.49 17.95
C SER A 43 -8.02 10.66 19.38
N VAL A 44 -8.94 10.63 20.33
CA VAL A 44 -8.68 10.79 21.78
C VAL A 44 -8.84 9.47 22.53
N GLN A 45 -9.77 8.61 22.11
CA GLN A 45 -9.95 7.27 22.69
C GLN A 45 -8.70 6.41 22.44
N GLY A 46 -8.18 5.83 23.47
CA GLY A 46 -6.94 5.07 23.45
C GLY A 46 -5.81 5.74 24.21
N TYR A 47 -5.96 7.03 24.53
CA TYR A 47 -5.03 7.77 25.39
C TYR A 47 -5.69 8.33 26.63
N GLU A 48 -6.94 7.96 26.90
CA GLU A 48 -7.72 8.42 28.06
C GLU A 48 -7.06 8.10 29.40
N ASN A 49 -6.19 7.07 29.43
CA ASN A 49 -5.48 6.64 30.64
C ASN A 49 -4.07 7.23 30.76
N LEU A 50 -3.60 8.01 29.77
CA LEU A 50 -2.36 8.74 29.96
C LEU A 50 -2.60 9.93 30.90
N PRO A 51 -1.63 10.26 31.76
CA PRO A 51 -1.63 11.54 32.47
C PRO A 51 -1.83 12.66 31.44
N LYS A 52 -2.74 13.59 31.76
CA LYS A 52 -3.15 14.66 30.84
C LYS A 52 -1.98 15.46 30.30
N GLU A 53 -0.98 15.70 31.12
CA GLU A 53 0.22 16.45 30.78
C GLU A 53 1.08 15.69 29.76
N GLU A 54 1.22 14.38 29.94
CA GLU A 54 1.99 13.52 29.02
C GLU A 54 1.26 13.37 27.68
N PHE A 55 -0.07 13.25 27.72
CA PHE A 55 -0.89 13.21 26.53
C PHE A 55 -0.80 14.52 25.73
N ILE A 56 -0.93 15.68 26.40
CA ILE A 56 -0.81 16.98 25.75
C ILE A 56 0.60 17.18 25.18
N ALA A 57 1.64 16.88 25.97
CA ALA A 57 3.02 17.03 25.51
C ALA A 57 3.34 16.18 24.27
N LYS A 58 2.79 14.96 24.21
CA LYS A 58 3.04 14.04 23.11
C LYS A 58 2.21 14.35 21.85
N PHE A 59 1.02 14.89 22.01
CA PHE A 59 0.04 15.04 20.92
C PHE A 59 -0.48 16.47 20.76
N ASP A 60 0.15 17.46 21.40
CA ASP A 60 -0.25 18.86 21.26
C ASP A 60 -0.24 19.28 19.78
N GLY A 61 -1.34 19.84 19.34
CA GLY A 61 -1.59 20.19 17.94
C GLY A 61 -1.96 19.02 17.02
N MET A 62 -1.82 17.74 17.42
CA MET A 62 -2.33 16.60 16.63
C MET A 62 -3.84 16.44 16.78
N LEU A 63 -4.34 16.61 18.01
CA LEU A 63 -5.75 16.42 18.34
C LEU A 63 -6.65 17.58 17.96
N GLN A 64 -6.05 18.74 17.69
CA GLN A 64 -6.79 19.93 17.30
C GLN A 64 -7.23 19.94 15.85
N THR A 65 -6.68 19.02 15.04
CA THR A 65 -7.03 18.93 13.62
C THR A 65 -7.91 17.69 13.40
N PRO A 66 -9.23 17.81 13.38
CA PRO A 66 -10.10 16.67 13.14
C PRO A 66 -9.83 16.10 11.75
N LEU A 67 -9.76 14.76 11.67
CA LEU A 67 -9.55 14.04 10.41
C LEU A 67 -10.65 14.39 9.38
N PHE A 68 -11.86 14.60 9.90
CA PHE A 68 -13.01 15.12 9.16
C PHE A 68 -13.65 16.21 10.01
N PRO A 69 -13.56 17.47 9.60
CA PRO A 69 -14.12 18.59 10.36
C PRO A 69 -15.66 18.58 10.42
N ASN A 70 -16.31 17.85 9.53
CA ASN A 70 -17.78 17.71 9.48
C ASN A 70 -18.21 16.46 8.71
N ALA A 71 -19.49 16.11 8.82
CA ALA A 71 -20.07 14.96 8.13
C ALA A 71 -19.91 15.03 6.60
N ALA A 72 -20.00 16.20 6.02
CA ALA A 72 -19.86 16.37 4.59
C ALA A 72 -18.47 15.97 4.10
N SER A 73 -17.41 16.39 4.80
CA SER A 73 -16.02 16.00 4.44
C SER A 73 -15.78 14.50 4.58
N PHE A 74 -16.38 13.85 5.56
CA PHE A 74 -16.33 12.39 5.72
C PHE A 74 -16.97 11.67 4.53
N TRP A 75 -18.19 12.04 4.17
CA TRP A 75 -18.92 11.39 3.08
C TRP A 75 -18.31 11.67 1.71
N VAL A 76 -17.85 12.91 1.47
CA VAL A 76 -17.12 13.25 0.25
C VAL A 76 -15.88 12.39 0.10
N TRP A 77 -15.08 12.24 1.17
CA TRP A 77 -13.88 11.42 1.08
C TRP A 77 -14.19 9.93 0.94
N THR A 78 -15.24 9.43 1.57
CA THR A 78 -15.70 8.05 1.40
C THR A 78 -16.09 7.79 -0.05
N ALA A 79 -16.83 8.70 -0.67
CA ALA A 79 -17.19 8.63 -2.08
C ALA A 79 -15.95 8.70 -3.00
N VAL A 80 -15.05 9.65 -2.76
CA VAL A 80 -13.78 9.78 -3.52
C VAL A 80 -12.94 8.50 -3.42
N SER A 81 -12.78 7.94 -2.23
CA SER A 81 -12.03 6.68 -2.03
C SER A 81 -12.68 5.51 -2.79
N THR A 82 -14.01 5.42 -2.75
CA THR A 82 -14.76 4.41 -3.51
C THR A 82 -14.53 4.55 -5.02
N VAL A 83 -14.57 5.78 -5.53
CA VAL A 83 -14.27 6.05 -6.94
C VAL A 83 -12.83 5.68 -7.30
N ILE A 84 -11.85 5.99 -6.45
CA ILE A 84 -10.45 5.60 -6.66
C ILE A 84 -10.32 4.08 -6.74
N LEU A 85 -10.98 3.33 -5.84
CA LEU A 85 -11.00 1.87 -5.89
C LEU A 85 -11.60 1.34 -7.20
N LEU A 86 -12.64 1.96 -7.73
CA LEU A 86 -13.20 1.60 -9.03
C LEU A 86 -12.26 1.95 -10.19
N LEU A 87 -11.53 3.06 -10.10
CA LEU A 87 -10.53 3.44 -11.11
C LEU A 87 -9.38 2.42 -11.20
N TYR A 88 -9.02 1.76 -10.11
CA TYR A 88 -8.05 0.67 -10.17
C TYR A 88 -8.49 -0.46 -11.10
N CYS A 89 -9.77 -0.77 -11.18
CA CYS A 89 -10.30 -1.73 -12.16
C CYS A 89 -9.95 -1.31 -13.60
N VAL A 90 -10.09 -0.03 -13.93
CA VAL A 90 -9.80 0.49 -15.28
C VAL A 90 -8.31 0.40 -15.60
N PHE A 91 -7.44 0.78 -14.68
CA PHE A 91 -5.99 0.72 -14.88
C PHE A 91 -5.49 -0.72 -15.02
N VAL A 92 -5.98 -1.61 -14.16
CA VAL A 92 -5.58 -3.01 -14.22
C VAL A 92 -6.05 -3.68 -15.51
N LYS A 93 -7.23 -3.33 -16.00
CA LYS A 93 -7.67 -3.79 -17.32
C LYS A 93 -6.65 -3.42 -18.41
N LYS A 94 -6.13 -2.21 -18.38
CA LYS A 94 -5.11 -1.76 -19.35
C LYS A 94 -3.76 -2.46 -19.16
N ILE A 95 -3.42 -2.87 -17.95
CA ILE A 95 -2.17 -3.58 -17.65
C ILE A 95 -2.29 -5.07 -17.99
N LEU A 96 -3.27 -5.76 -17.43
CA LEU A 96 -3.35 -7.23 -17.50
C LEU A 96 -3.97 -7.75 -18.79
N PHE A 97 -4.96 -7.04 -19.35
CA PHE A 97 -5.80 -7.54 -20.43
C PHE A 97 -5.57 -6.85 -21.79
N ALA A 98 -4.69 -5.85 -21.86
CA ALA A 98 -4.30 -5.29 -23.15
C ALA A 98 -3.50 -6.30 -23.98
N LYS A 99 -3.66 -6.25 -25.30
CA LYS A 99 -2.84 -7.08 -26.22
C LYS A 99 -1.36 -6.83 -26.00
N GLU A 100 -0.98 -5.56 -25.88
CA GLU A 100 0.40 -5.12 -25.64
C GLU A 100 0.45 -4.04 -24.57
N LEU A 101 1.56 -3.98 -23.84
CA LEU A 101 1.85 -2.89 -22.94
C LEU A 101 2.22 -1.65 -23.75
N THR A 102 1.34 -0.67 -23.78
CA THR A 102 1.59 0.58 -24.50
C THR A 102 2.64 1.44 -23.79
N LYS A 103 3.33 2.31 -24.52
CA LYS A 103 4.29 3.27 -23.96
C LYS A 103 3.63 4.13 -22.85
N GLY A 104 2.36 4.51 -23.03
CA GLY A 104 1.62 5.28 -22.03
C GLY A 104 1.40 4.51 -20.73
N VAL A 105 1.06 3.22 -20.77
CA VAL A 105 0.92 2.36 -19.58
C VAL A 105 2.26 2.20 -18.87
N THR A 106 3.33 1.99 -19.63
CA THR A 106 4.70 1.88 -19.08
C THR A 106 5.11 3.18 -18.38
N ALA A 107 4.95 4.32 -19.05
CA ALA A 107 5.27 5.64 -18.49
C ALA A 107 4.47 5.92 -17.22
N PHE A 108 3.17 5.61 -17.22
CA PHE A 108 2.32 5.72 -16.02
C PHE A 108 2.88 4.89 -14.86
N CYS A 109 3.25 3.62 -15.10
CA CYS A 109 3.79 2.74 -14.06
C CYS A 109 5.14 3.26 -13.51
N VAL A 110 6.03 3.75 -14.38
CA VAL A 110 7.31 4.37 -13.96
C VAL A 110 7.07 5.59 -13.09
N ILE A 111 6.27 6.54 -13.59
CA ILE A 111 6.00 7.82 -12.89
C ILE A 111 5.32 7.54 -11.55
N ASN A 112 4.32 6.67 -11.53
CA ASN A 112 3.60 6.31 -10.32
C ASN A 112 4.51 5.62 -9.29
N LEU A 113 5.44 4.75 -9.74
CA LEU A 113 6.40 4.09 -8.86
C LEU A 113 7.38 5.10 -8.24
N ILE A 114 7.94 6.01 -9.06
CA ILE A 114 8.86 7.04 -8.60
C ILE A 114 8.15 8.02 -7.67
N ALA A 115 6.97 8.49 -8.05
CA ALA A 115 6.19 9.41 -7.22
C ALA A 115 5.82 8.78 -5.86
N GLY A 116 5.41 7.50 -5.86
CA GLY A 116 5.15 6.76 -4.63
C GLY A 116 6.39 6.63 -3.76
N PHE A 117 7.53 6.22 -4.32
CA PHE A 117 8.81 6.12 -3.58
C PHE A 117 9.24 7.45 -2.98
N VAL A 118 9.23 8.53 -3.77
CA VAL A 118 9.61 9.87 -3.32
C VAL A 118 8.67 10.34 -2.20
N PHE A 119 7.35 10.15 -2.38
CA PHE A 119 6.39 10.62 -1.40
C PHE A 119 6.42 9.83 -0.09
N ILE A 120 6.58 8.51 -0.11
CA ILE A 120 6.70 7.72 1.13
C ILE A 120 7.99 8.08 1.88
N THR A 121 9.08 8.36 1.15
CA THR A 121 10.34 8.79 1.74
C THR A 121 10.20 10.19 2.36
N TYR A 122 9.61 11.14 1.62
CA TYR A 122 9.31 12.47 2.14
C TYR A 122 8.42 12.40 3.38
N TYR A 123 7.32 11.66 3.30
CA TYR A 123 6.38 11.50 4.40
C TYR A 123 7.03 10.82 5.59
N GLY A 124 7.84 9.79 5.36
CA GLY A 124 8.49 9.03 6.40
C GLY A 124 9.66 9.76 7.07
N PHE A 125 10.36 10.68 6.39
CA PHE A 125 11.58 11.30 6.92
C PHE A 125 11.52 12.82 7.03
N LEU A 126 10.89 13.51 6.10
CA LEU A 126 10.97 14.95 5.98
C LEU A 126 9.75 15.68 6.56
N SER A 127 8.64 14.97 6.78
CA SER A 127 7.44 15.61 7.33
C SER A 127 7.39 15.62 8.85
N TYR A 128 8.42 15.10 9.53
CA TYR A 128 8.44 15.03 10.98
C TYR A 128 8.86 16.37 11.59
N PRO A 129 8.02 17.01 12.37
CA PRO A 129 8.45 18.06 13.28
C PRO A 129 9.34 17.44 14.37
N GLU A 130 10.48 18.05 14.66
CA GLU A 130 11.43 17.60 15.68
C GLU A 130 10.79 17.35 17.07
N GLN A 131 9.71 18.06 17.36
CA GLN A 131 8.97 17.98 18.62
C GLN A 131 8.20 16.66 18.85
N PHE A 132 8.14 15.77 17.85
CA PHE A 132 7.37 14.53 17.96
C PHE A 132 8.20 13.30 18.31
N GLY A 133 9.50 13.45 18.54
CA GLY A 133 10.39 12.34 18.90
C GLY A 133 11.16 11.76 17.73
N ASN A 134 11.81 10.63 17.96
CA ASN A 134 12.71 10.01 17.00
C ASN A 134 11.91 9.18 15.97
N ILE A 135 12.08 9.49 14.71
CA ILE A 135 11.50 8.76 13.58
C ILE A 135 11.90 7.27 13.55
N LEU A 136 13.05 6.93 14.12
CA LEU A 136 13.53 5.55 14.12
C LEU A 136 12.86 4.68 15.19
N THR A 137 12.37 5.30 16.27
CA THR A 137 11.91 4.56 17.46
C THR A 137 10.50 4.92 17.93
N ASP A 138 10.04 6.17 17.76
CA ASP A 138 8.91 6.66 18.55
C ASP A 138 7.65 6.95 17.73
N ILE A 139 7.79 7.31 16.46
CA ILE A 139 6.69 7.86 15.66
C ILE A 139 6.33 6.95 14.50
N THR A 140 5.03 6.65 14.36
CA THR A 140 4.50 5.86 13.25
C THR A 140 3.94 6.75 12.13
N ALA A 141 3.80 6.19 10.92
CA ALA A 141 3.18 6.91 9.81
C ALA A 141 1.74 7.32 10.11
N SER A 142 0.99 6.50 10.85
CA SER A 142 -0.39 6.79 11.24
C SER A 142 -0.50 7.92 12.26
N MET A 143 0.46 8.05 13.19
CA MET A 143 0.49 9.17 14.15
C MET A 143 0.67 10.51 13.44
N LEU A 144 1.52 10.58 12.41
CA LEU A 144 1.59 11.77 11.55
C LEU A 144 0.27 12.07 10.86
N GLY A 145 -0.50 11.02 10.55
CA GLY A 145 -1.82 11.15 9.96
C GLY A 145 -2.84 11.87 10.83
N LEU A 146 -2.68 11.82 12.16
CA LEU A 146 -3.51 12.58 13.08
C LEU A 146 -3.26 14.10 12.95
N LYS A 147 -2.01 14.49 12.71
CA LYS A 147 -1.66 15.91 12.50
C LYS A 147 -1.85 16.37 11.06
N TYR A 148 -1.51 15.51 10.10
CA TYR A 148 -1.55 15.83 8.66
C TYR A 148 -2.43 14.83 7.90
N PRO A 149 -3.76 14.81 8.13
CA PRO A 149 -4.65 13.76 7.62
C PRO A 149 -4.63 13.66 6.10
N TRP A 150 -4.55 14.79 5.38
CA TRP A 150 -4.49 14.77 3.92
C TRP A 150 -3.18 14.21 3.38
N ARG A 151 -2.06 14.43 4.06
CA ARG A 151 -0.77 13.84 3.69
C ARG A 151 -0.79 12.32 3.90
N PHE A 152 -1.39 11.86 5.00
CA PHE A 152 -1.55 10.43 5.27
C PHE A 152 -2.45 9.74 4.25
N LYS A 153 -3.57 10.37 3.87
CA LYS A 153 -4.44 9.87 2.81
C LYS A 153 -3.70 9.78 1.48
N LEU A 154 -2.97 10.82 1.10
CA LEU A 154 -2.17 10.84 -0.12
C LEU A 154 -1.07 9.77 -0.08
N TRP A 155 -0.41 9.61 1.06
CA TRP A 155 0.58 8.55 1.27
C TRP A 155 -0.03 7.16 1.01
N GLY A 156 -1.15 6.83 1.59
CA GLY A 156 -1.80 5.53 1.40
C GLY A 156 -2.29 5.30 -0.03
N VAL A 157 -2.88 6.32 -0.66
CA VAL A 157 -3.32 6.22 -2.07
C VAL A 157 -2.13 6.00 -3.01
N LEU A 158 -1.06 6.78 -2.86
CA LEU A 158 0.14 6.62 -3.70
C LEU A 158 0.85 5.30 -3.43
N ALA A 159 0.99 4.90 -2.16
CA ALA A 159 1.61 3.63 -1.80
C ALA A 159 0.84 2.45 -2.39
N SER A 160 -0.47 2.41 -2.20
CA SER A 160 -1.30 1.32 -2.74
C SER A 160 -1.30 1.29 -4.26
N ALA A 161 -1.51 2.44 -4.91
CA ALA A 161 -1.55 2.54 -6.35
C ALA A 161 -0.23 2.11 -6.99
N SER A 162 0.90 2.62 -6.47
CA SER A 162 2.22 2.33 -7.03
C SER A 162 2.63 0.88 -6.85
N ILE A 163 2.50 0.31 -5.65
CA ILE A 163 2.85 -1.09 -5.39
C ILE A 163 1.93 -2.02 -6.19
N TYR A 164 0.63 -1.78 -6.16
CA TYR A 164 -0.34 -2.64 -6.82
C TYR A 164 -0.19 -2.63 -8.34
N THR A 165 -0.18 -1.46 -8.96
CA THR A 165 -0.07 -1.38 -10.43
C THR A 165 1.26 -1.93 -10.93
N ASN A 166 2.35 -1.71 -10.19
CA ASN A 166 3.67 -2.21 -10.58
C ASN A 166 3.85 -3.71 -10.31
N THR A 167 3.18 -4.28 -9.31
CA THR A 167 3.10 -5.74 -9.12
C THR A 167 2.38 -6.38 -10.31
N LEU A 168 1.27 -5.81 -10.76
CA LEU A 168 0.55 -6.34 -11.92
C LEU A 168 1.29 -6.11 -13.24
N TYR A 169 2.01 -4.99 -13.37
CA TYR A 169 2.90 -4.76 -14.50
C TYR A 169 4.02 -5.79 -14.56
N MET A 170 4.64 -6.11 -13.41
CA MET A 170 5.62 -7.18 -13.27
C MET A 170 5.05 -8.53 -13.75
N TYR A 171 3.83 -8.86 -13.32
CA TYR A 171 3.15 -10.07 -13.75
C TYR A 171 2.98 -10.08 -15.27
N ARG A 172 2.47 -8.99 -15.85
CA ARG A 172 2.24 -8.87 -17.29
C ARG A 172 3.52 -8.92 -18.11
N LYS A 173 4.55 -8.16 -17.70
CA LYS A 173 5.88 -8.15 -18.37
C LYS A 173 6.47 -9.56 -18.44
N ASN A 174 6.28 -10.36 -17.40
CA ASN A 174 6.85 -11.69 -17.28
C ASN A 174 5.91 -12.83 -17.71
N ASN A 175 4.77 -12.52 -18.33
CA ASN A 175 3.75 -13.49 -18.73
C ASN A 175 3.28 -14.38 -17.58
N TYR A 176 3.24 -13.83 -16.37
CA TYR A 176 2.75 -14.51 -15.18
C TYR A 176 1.32 -14.06 -14.87
N PHE A 177 0.37 -14.99 -14.88
CA PHE A 177 -1.05 -14.71 -14.69
C PHE A 177 -1.63 -15.52 -13.52
N GLY A 178 -0.91 -15.51 -12.40
CA GLY A 178 -1.36 -16.18 -11.18
C GLY A 178 -2.61 -15.53 -10.57
N LYS A 179 -3.76 -16.18 -10.69
CA LYS A 179 -5.05 -15.68 -10.17
C LYS A 179 -4.97 -15.34 -8.68
N ALA A 180 -4.35 -16.21 -7.89
CA ALA A 180 -4.16 -15.98 -6.45
C ALA A 180 -3.36 -14.70 -6.17
N GLY A 181 -2.26 -14.49 -6.89
CA GLY A 181 -1.44 -13.28 -6.74
C GLY A 181 -2.20 -12.01 -7.08
N ILE A 182 -3.02 -12.03 -8.14
CA ILE A 182 -3.86 -10.89 -8.53
C ILE A 182 -4.90 -10.57 -7.45
N ILE A 183 -5.59 -11.59 -6.92
CA ILE A 183 -6.60 -11.42 -5.88
C ILE A 183 -5.95 -10.87 -4.60
N ILE A 184 -4.86 -11.49 -4.16
CA ILE A 184 -4.13 -11.11 -2.95
C ILE A 184 -3.62 -9.68 -3.03
N ALA A 185 -2.99 -9.31 -4.14
CA ALA A 185 -2.53 -7.94 -4.35
C ALA A 185 -3.69 -6.93 -4.39
N SER A 186 -4.84 -7.30 -4.96
CA SER A 186 -6.04 -6.45 -5.00
C SER A 186 -6.62 -6.22 -3.60
N LEU A 187 -6.71 -7.26 -2.79
CA LEU A 187 -7.21 -7.16 -1.40
C LEU A 187 -6.25 -6.34 -0.54
N GLY A 188 -4.94 -6.56 -0.68
CA GLY A 188 -3.93 -5.75 -0.01
C GLY A 188 -4.05 -4.27 -0.37
N CYS A 189 -4.18 -3.96 -1.66
CA CYS A 189 -4.37 -2.60 -2.13
C CYS A 189 -5.63 -1.94 -1.55
N ALA A 190 -6.74 -2.68 -1.43
CA ALA A 190 -7.99 -2.15 -0.88
C ALA A 190 -7.90 -1.90 0.64
N ALA A 191 -7.17 -2.74 1.37
CA ALA A 191 -7.08 -2.64 2.83
C ALA A 191 -6.51 -1.30 3.30
N ILE A 192 -5.55 -0.70 2.57
CA ILE A 192 -4.97 0.58 2.96
C ILE A 192 -5.99 1.72 2.97
N PHE A 193 -7.06 1.64 2.17
CA PHE A 193 -8.11 2.65 2.17
C PHE A 193 -8.91 2.67 3.47
N VAL A 194 -9.03 1.54 4.14
CA VAL A 194 -9.58 1.50 5.50
C VAL A 194 -8.57 2.14 6.46
N THR A 195 -7.31 1.72 6.42
CA THR A 195 -6.25 2.25 7.29
C THR A 195 -6.16 3.78 7.26
N ILE A 196 -6.13 4.39 6.06
CA ILE A 196 -5.96 5.84 5.93
C ILE A 196 -7.22 6.64 6.25
N ASN A 197 -8.37 6.00 6.36
CA ASN A 197 -9.65 6.64 6.67
C ASN A 197 -10.13 6.37 8.10
N VAL A 198 -9.49 5.46 8.81
CA VAL A 198 -9.79 5.16 10.20
C VAL A 198 -8.64 5.67 11.05
N PRO A 199 -8.83 6.71 11.85
CA PRO A 199 -7.78 7.20 12.75
C PRO A 199 -7.44 6.15 13.80
N SER A 200 -6.18 6.08 14.18
CA SER A 200 -5.73 5.24 15.29
C SER A 200 -4.65 5.98 16.06
N ALA A 201 -4.88 6.09 17.34
CA ALA A 201 -3.92 6.66 18.27
C ALA A 201 -2.99 5.62 18.92
N GLY A 202 -3.15 4.35 18.61
CA GLY A 202 -2.33 3.25 19.12
C GLY A 202 -3.14 2.13 19.76
N LEU A 203 -2.57 0.92 19.80
CA LEU A 203 -3.17 -0.25 20.46
C LEU A 203 -2.92 -0.31 21.96
N ASP A 204 -2.06 0.57 22.48
CA ASP A 204 -1.39 0.36 23.74
C ASP A 204 -2.26 0.66 24.96
N LEU A 205 -3.45 1.25 24.77
CA LEU A 205 -4.28 1.67 25.90
C LEU A 205 -5.61 0.91 25.96
N ILE A 206 -6.56 1.20 25.09
CA ILE A 206 -7.82 0.44 25.03
C ILE A 206 -8.11 0.14 23.55
N PRO A 207 -8.18 -1.14 23.14
CA PRO A 207 -8.47 -1.47 21.77
C PRO A 207 -9.92 -1.12 21.44
N THR A 208 -10.13 0.04 20.82
CA THR A 208 -11.42 0.41 20.26
C THR A 208 -11.65 -0.34 18.94
N PRO A 209 -12.90 -0.53 18.50
CA PRO A 209 -13.20 -1.14 17.20
C PRO A 209 -12.46 -0.46 16.03
N HIS A 210 -12.27 0.85 16.10
CA HIS A 210 -11.56 1.62 15.08
C HIS A 210 -10.05 1.36 15.11
N CYS A 211 -9.48 1.30 16.29
CA CYS A 211 -8.09 0.94 16.49
C CYS A 211 -7.80 -0.45 15.93
N ILE A 212 -8.65 -1.43 16.23
CA ILE A 212 -8.56 -2.78 15.68
C ILE A 212 -8.70 -2.76 14.15
N ALA A 213 -9.66 -2.01 13.60
CA ALA A 213 -9.88 -1.90 12.17
C ALA A 213 -8.65 -1.27 11.46
N HIS A 214 -8.13 -0.16 11.97
CA HIS A 214 -6.92 0.49 11.45
C HIS A 214 -5.73 -0.48 11.43
N TRP A 215 -5.43 -1.11 12.56
CA TRP A 215 -4.29 -2.01 12.72
C TRP A 215 -4.40 -3.26 11.88
N SER A 216 -5.57 -3.93 11.91
CA SER A 216 -5.77 -5.14 11.11
C SER A 216 -5.63 -4.84 9.62
N THR A 217 -6.19 -3.74 9.14
CA THR A 217 -6.10 -3.39 7.71
C THR A 217 -4.71 -2.89 7.31
N ALA A 218 -3.96 -2.23 8.19
CA ALA A 218 -2.55 -1.91 7.96
C ALA A 218 -1.70 -3.18 7.82
N LEU A 219 -1.90 -4.17 8.70
CA LEU A 219 -1.23 -5.46 8.60
C LEU A 219 -1.65 -6.24 7.35
N ILE A 220 -2.94 -6.25 7.03
CA ILE A 220 -3.46 -6.87 5.80
C ILE A 220 -2.80 -6.23 4.56
N PHE A 221 -2.70 -4.91 4.51
CA PHE A 221 -1.99 -4.22 3.42
C PHE A 221 -0.53 -4.66 3.32
N ALA A 222 0.19 -4.67 4.43
CA ALA A 222 1.60 -5.04 4.47
C ALA A 222 1.80 -6.50 4.03
N PHE A 223 1.06 -7.44 4.62
CA PHE A 223 1.21 -8.87 4.32
C PHE A 223 0.72 -9.23 2.91
N LEU A 224 -0.45 -8.78 2.50
CA LEU A 224 -0.99 -9.12 1.18
C LEU A 224 -0.27 -8.38 0.05
N GLY A 225 0.18 -7.15 0.29
CA GLY A 225 1.02 -6.41 -0.65
C GLY A 225 2.35 -7.13 -0.89
N ALA A 226 3.03 -7.53 0.19
CA ALA A 226 4.25 -8.32 0.11
C ALA A 226 4.01 -9.71 -0.53
N ALA A 227 2.93 -10.41 -0.14
CA ALA A 227 2.59 -11.72 -0.68
C ALA A 227 2.34 -11.67 -2.19
N GLY A 228 1.72 -10.60 -2.71
CA GLY A 228 1.57 -10.39 -4.15
C GLY A 228 2.92 -10.41 -4.89
N ILE A 229 3.95 -9.78 -4.34
CA ILE A 229 5.31 -9.79 -4.90
C ILE A 229 5.96 -11.18 -4.70
N ILE A 230 5.88 -11.74 -3.50
CA ILE A 230 6.52 -13.03 -3.15
C ILE A 230 6.00 -14.17 -4.01
N ILE A 231 4.72 -14.25 -4.28
CA ILE A 231 4.13 -15.30 -5.13
C ILE A 231 4.81 -15.35 -6.50
N PHE A 232 5.06 -14.19 -7.10
CA PHE A 232 5.80 -14.10 -8.37
C PHE A 232 7.27 -14.47 -8.20
N LEU A 233 7.94 -13.96 -7.18
CA LEU A 233 9.34 -14.28 -6.92
C LEU A 233 9.55 -15.78 -6.69
N VAL A 234 8.69 -16.42 -5.91
CA VAL A 234 8.72 -17.88 -5.67
C VAL A 234 8.47 -18.65 -6.97
N HIS A 235 7.56 -18.17 -7.83
CA HIS A 235 7.38 -18.78 -9.15
C HIS A 235 8.67 -18.75 -9.98
N LYS A 236 9.39 -17.62 -10.00
CA LYS A 236 10.68 -17.49 -10.68
C LYS A 236 11.80 -18.27 -9.98
N PHE A 237 11.83 -18.30 -8.67
CA PHE A 237 12.73 -19.10 -7.88
C PHE A 237 12.66 -20.60 -8.26
N ARG A 238 11.44 -21.14 -8.39
CA ARG A 238 11.23 -22.52 -8.83
C ARG A 238 11.72 -22.79 -10.25
N GLN A 239 11.84 -21.78 -11.09
CA GLN A 239 12.47 -21.86 -12.42
C GLN A 239 14.01 -21.83 -12.36
N ARG A 240 14.60 -21.80 -11.16
CA ARG A 240 16.06 -21.75 -10.91
C ARG A 240 16.76 -20.53 -11.51
N ASP A 241 16.04 -19.42 -11.67
CA ASP A 241 16.66 -18.16 -12.06
C ASP A 241 17.40 -17.55 -10.87
N LYS A 242 18.74 -17.55 -10.93
CA LYS A 242 19.63 -17.14 -9.83
C LYS A 242 19.37 -15.72 -9.33
N LYS A 243 19.01 -14.79 -10.23
CA LYS A 243 18.75 -13.39 -9.88
C LYS A 243 17.47 -13.27 -9.08
N TYR A 244 16.41 -13.97 -9.52
CA TYR A 244 15.16 -14.02 -8.79
C TYR A 244 15.27 -14.80 -7.48
N MET A 245 16.16 -15.82 -7.42
CA MET A 245 16.47 -16.50 -6.17
C MET A 245 17.09 -15.54 -5.15
N ALA A 246 18.10 -14.78 -5.55
CA ALA A 246 18.73 -13.78 -4.69
C ALA A 246 17.70 -12.70 -4.26
N ALA A 247 16.91 -12.17 -5.19
CA ALA A 247 15.86 -11.20 -4.88
C ALA A 247 14.82 -11.73 -3.89
N THR A 248 14.42 -13.00 -4.02
CA THR A 248 13.48 -13.66 -3.09
C THR A 248 14.07 -13.72 -1.69
N VAL A 249 15.32 -14.16 -1.57
CA VAL A 249 16.01 -14.30 -0.26
C VAL A 249 16.18 -12.92 0.39
N ILE A 250 16.63 -11.92 -0.37
CA ILE A 250 16.82 -10.56 0.14
C ILE A 250 15.49 -9.98 0.61
N PHE A 251 14.43 -10.09 -0.20
CA PHE A 251 13.13 -9.55 0.17
C PHE A 251 12.55 -10.23 1.42
N ALA A 252 12.65 -11.56 1.49
CA ALA A 252 12.23 -12.32 2.66
C ALA A 252 13.04 -11.96 3.92
N ALA A 253 14.36 -11.78 3.79
CA ALA A 253 15.23 -11.36 4.89
C ALA A 253 14.86 -9.97 5.42
N ILE A 254 14.53 -9.02 4.54
CA ILE A 254 14.07 -7.67 4.95
C ILE A 254 12.71 -7.73 5.65
N LEU A 255 11.78 -8.55 5.18
CA LEU A 255 10.52 -8.75 5.88
C LEU A 255 10.71 -9.38 7.26
N ALA A 256 11.60 -10.36 7.37
CA ALA A 256 11.96 -10.96 8.66
C ALA A 256 12.64 -9.94 9.59
N LEU A 257 13.57 -9.14 9.06
CA LEU A 257 14.20 -8.05 9.82
C LEU A 257 13.19 -7.04 10.33
N MET A 258 12.22 -6.62 9.49
CA MET A 258 11.14 -5.73 9.91
C MET A 258 10.36 -6.33 11.08
N LEU A 259 10.00 -7.61 11.02
CA LEU A 259 9.28 -8.28 12.13
C LEU A 259 10.10 -8.32 13.40
N VAL A 260 11.41 -8.62 13.31
CA VAL A 260 12.32 -8.59 14.46
C VAL A 260 12.39 -7.19 15.06
N LEU A 261 12.59 -6.15 14.23
CA LEU A 261 12.64 -4.77 14.70
C LEU A 261 11.31 -4.33 15.32
N LEU A 262 10.19 -4.75 14.75
CA LEU A 262 8.85 -4.45 15.30
C LEU A 262 8.67 -5.02 16.72
N VAL A 263 9.23 -6.20 16.98
CA VAL A 263 9.13 -6.86 18.30
C VAL A 263 10.17 -6.31 19.29
N THR A 264 11.38 -5.99 18.83
CA THR A 264 12.51 -5.64 19.72
C THR A 264 12.63 -4.13 19.97
N VAL A 265 12.34 -3.31 18.98
CA VAL A 265 12.44 -1.84 19.03
C VAL A 265 11.06 -1.21 19.19
N GLY A 266 10.02 -1.85 18.66
CA GLY A 266 8.68 -1.31 18.61
C GLY A 266 8.33 -0.76 17.24
N LYS A 267 7.24 0.03 17.18
CA LYS A 267 6.73 0.59 15.93
C LYS A 267 7.36 1.94 15.66
N SER A 268 7.85 2.12 14.44
CA SER A 268 8.28 3.43 13.96
C SER A 268 8.00 3.56 12.46
N ALA A 269 7.92 4.78 11.96
CA ALA A 269 7.74 5.01 10.55
C ALA A 269 8.90 4.44 9.71
N PHE A 270 10.10 4.40 10.25
CA PHE A 270 11.24 3.75 9.59
C PHE A 270 10.99 2.25 9.42
N ILE A 271 10.59 1.56 10.50
CA ILE A 271 10.33 0.11 10.48
C ILE A 271 9.15 -0.21 9.55
N GLU A 272 8.09 0.60 9.60
CA GLU A 272 6.92 0.44 8.73
C GLU A 272 7.24 0.66 7.24
N ASN A 273 8.12 1.60 6.91
CA ASN A 273 8.47 1.91 5.52
C ASN A 273 9.60 1.01 4.95
N LEU A 274 10.39 0.34 5.78
CA LEU A 274 11.51 -0.49 5.34
C LEU A 274 11.12 -1.52 4.25
N PRO A 275 10.09 -2.36 4.44
CA PRO A 275 9.66 -3.30 3.40
C PRO A 275 9.09 -2.62 2.16
N MET A 276 8.51 -1.42 2.32
CA MET A 276 7.98 -0.66 1.20
C MET A 276 9.12 -0.15 0.30
N TRP A 277 10.18 0.44 0.86
CA TRP A 277 11.34 0.88 0.07
C TRP A 277 11.95 -0.27 -0.71
N VAL A 278 12.13 -1.42 -0.08
CA VAL A 278 12.68 -2.60 -0.76
C VAL A 278 11.74 -3.09 -1.86
N ALA A 279 10.43 -3.09 -1.63
CA ALA A 279 9.44 -3.42 -2.65
C ALA A 279 9.52 -2.46 -3.85
N TYR A 280 9.63 -1.15 -3.61
CA TYR A 280 9.77 -0.15 -4.68
C TYR A 280 11.03 -0.35 -5.51
N ILE A 281 12.18 -0.54 -4.86
CA ILE A 281 13.45 -0.79 -5.54
C ILE A 281 13.37 -2.08 -6.36
N LEU A 282 12.84 -3.14 -5.78
CA LEU A 282 12.71 -4.44 -6.44
C LEU A 282 11.76 -4.34 -7.66
N LEU A 283 10.61 -3.72 -7.50
CA LEU A 283 9.66 -3.50 -8.60
C LEU A 283 10.27 -2.64 -9.70
N PHE A 284 11.04 -1.60 -9.36
CA PHE A 284 11.74 -0.79 -10.34
C PHE A 284 12.77 -1.63 -11.12
N MET A 285 13.58 -2.39 -10.41
CA MET A 285 14.60 -3.23 -11.04
C MET A 285 14.01 -4.30 -11.97
N ILE A 286 12.93 -4.97 -11.55
CA ILE A 286 12.29 -6.02 -12.36
C ILE A 286 11.56 -5.42 -13.56
N ASN A 287 10.88 -4.30 -13.37
CA ASN A 287 9.99 -3.76 -14.39
C ASN A 287 10.72 -2.93 -15.43
N PHE A 288 11.69 -2.11 -15.02
CA PHE A 288 12.21 -1.01 -15.84
C PHE A 288 13.71 -1.05 -16.08
N THR A 289 14.42 -2.03 -15.52
CA THR A 289 15.83 -2.24 -15.85
C THR A 289 16.05 -3.57 -16.58
N PRO A 290 17.15 -3.70 -17.35
CA PRO A 290 17.50 -4.97 -18.00
C PRO A 290 18.12 -5.98 -17.03
N PHE A 291 18.22 -5.67 -15.72
CA PHE A 291 18.92 -6.51 -14.77
C PHE A 291 18.35 -7.94 -14.70
N PHE A 292 17.02 -8.06 -14.68
CA PHE A 292 16.30 -9.33 -14.61
C PHE A 292 15.95 -9.93 -15.97
N ASP A 293 16.22 -9.22 -17.08
CA ASP A 293 15.92 -9.73 -18.41
C ASP A 293 16.90 -10.86 -18.80
N LYS A 294 16.41 -11.84 -19.55
CA LYS A 294 17.24 -12.91 -20.10
C LYS A 294 18.25 -12.32 -21.10
N LYS A 295 19.42 -12.96 -21.23
CA LYS A 295 20.50 -12.51 -22.11
C LYS A 295 20.02 -12.31 -23.56
N GLU A 296 19.23 -13.24 -24.07
CA GLU A 296 18.62 -13.17 -25.42
C GLU A 296 17.71 -11.94 -25.62
N GLN A 297 16.98 -11.52 -24.56
CA GLN A 297 16.13 -10.32 -24.62
C GLN A 297 16.96 -9.04 -24.61
N ARG A 298 18.11 -9.03 -23.93
CA ARG A 298 19.02 -7.88 -23.90
C ARG A 298 19.67 -7.65 -25.26
N GLU A 299 20.13 -8.73 -25.91
CA GLU A 299 20.74 -8.67 -27.25
C GLU A 299 19.75 -8.17 -28.30
N ALA A 300 18.50 -8.62 -28.25
CA ALA A 300 17.44 -8.16 -29.13
C ALA A 300 17.05 -6.69 -28.96
N VAL A 301 17.26 -6.10 -27.77
CA VAL A 301 17.02 -4.66 -27.49
C VAL A 301 18.19 -3.81 -27.95
N MET A 302 19.42 -4.32 -27.87
CA MET A 302 20.62 -3.58 -28.32
C MET A 302 20.81 -3.57 -29.84
N GLN A 303 20.10 -4.45 -30.60
CA GLN A 303 20.12 -4.51 -32.05
C GLN A 303 19.02 -3.64 -32.73
N LYS A 304 18.20 -2.96 -31.95
CA LYS A 304 17.17 -2.00 -32.43
C LYS A 304 17.56 -0.56 -32.11
#